data_c595e087f8e78fba27cb5835f5707864
#
_entry.id   c595e087f8e78fba27cb5835f5707864
#
_cell.length_a   1.000
_cell.length_b   1.000
_cell.length_c   1.000
_cell.angle_alpha   90.00
_cell.angle_beta   90.00
_cell.angle_gamma   90.00
#
_symmetry.space_group_name_H-M   'P 1'
#
loop_
_entity.id
_entity.type
_entity.pdbx_description
1 polymer ?
#
loop_
_entity_poly.entity_id
_entity_poly.type
_entity_poly.pdbx_seq_one_letter_code
_entity_poly.pdbx_strand_id
1 'polypeptide(L)'
;MDIARLISDERQYTLHSHTEFCDGKADMDSMADAAVAAGMRIYGFSPHSPICIPSPCNMKADDVEPYLARVAEIARRHAASGCRFLAGMEIDYLGPEWGPGSEYFRSLPLDYRIGSVHFIPDQSGEYIDIDGNFESFSRKMSEHFRGDIEYVVETFYSQSREMLKAGGFDILGHLDKVGQNAGYYAPGIEDGSHYRALADEFIGLVIDSGITIELNTKARTRHGRFFPGERYLPRLVEAGVNIIVNSDAHTPEGITASRDEAFAILDSLKARK
;
A
#
# COMPACT_ATOMS: atom_id res chain seq x y z
N MET A 1 -5.30 8.42 -14.46
CA MET A 1 -5.28 9.82 -13.90
C MET A 1 -3.84 10.15 -13.53
N ASP A 2 -3.37 11.38 -13.69
CA ASP A 2 -2.04 11.77 -13.18
C ASP A 2 -2.16 12.13 -11.69
N ILE A 3 -1.85 11.17 -10.83
CA ILE A 3 -1.95 11.31 -9.37
C ILE A 3 -1.00 12.37 -8.84
N ALA A 4 0.24 12.43 -9.36
CA ALA A 4 1.23 13.41 -8.93
C ALA A 4 0.72 14.85 -9.15
N ARG A 5 0.13 15.09 -10.30
CA ARG A 5 -0.46 16.39 -10.64
C ARG A 5 -1.73 16.69 -9.83
N LEU A 6 -2.54 15.65 -9.56
CA LEU A 6 -3.79 15.82 -8.80
C LEU A 6 -3.54 16.37 -7.38
N ILE A 7 -2.43 15.99 -6.77
CA ILE A 7 -2.11 16.32 -5.37
C ILE A 7 -0.87 17.21 -5.21
N SER A 8 -0.35 17.80 -6.30
CA SER A 8 0.93 18.55 -6.29
C SER A 8 1.00 19.65 -5.22
N ASP A 9 -0.11 20.35 -5.00
CA ASP A 9 -0.22 21.45 -4.04
C ASP A 9 -1.22 21.16 -2.92
N GLU A 10 -1.65 19.90 -2.77
CA GLU A 10 -2.66 19.49 -1.80
C GLU A 10 -2.02 18.61 -0.71
N ARG A 11 -2.44 18.81 0.53
CA ARG A 11 -2.07 17.96 1.67
C ARG A 11 -3.27 17.30 2.34
N GLN A 12 -4.47 17.80 2.06
CA GLN A 12 -5.71 17.24 2.59
C GLN A 12 -6.23 16.12 1.68
N TYR A 13 -5.43 15.09 1.53
CA TYR A 13 -5.79 13.90 0.73
C TYR A 13 -5.34 12.61 1.41
N THR A 14 -5.98 11.51 1.14
CA THR A 14 -5.43 10.15 1.27
C THR A 14 -6.03 9.28 0.16
N LEU A 15 -5.19 8.44 -0.43
CA LEU A 15 -5.55 7.57 -1.55
C LEU A 15 -5.45 6.09 -1.18
N HIS A 16 -5.22 5.78 0.10
CA HIS A 16 -5.14 4.40 0.59
C HIS A 16 -6.03 4.25 1.81
N SER A 17 -7.15 3.56 1.61
CA SER A 17 -8.11 3.26 2.69
C SER A 17 -8.96 2.03 2.38
N HIS A 18 -9.36 1.34 3.45
CA HIS A 18 -10.08 0.08 3.44
C HIS A 18 -11.46 0.23 4.07
N THR A 19 -12.39 -0.63 3.69
CA THR A 19 -13.79 -0.60 4.13
C THR A 19 -14.35 -2.02 4.27
N GLU A 20 -15.63 -2.14 4.56
CA GLU A 20 -16.37 -3.42 4.64
C GLU A 20 -16.28 -4.28 3.37
N PHE A 21 -15.86 -3.70 2.24
CA PHE A 21 -15.63 -4.45 1.01
C PHE A 21 -14.38 -5.35 1.06
N CYS A 22 -13.51 -5.12 2.04
CA CYS A 22 -12.34 -5.96 2.32
C CYS A 22 -12.20 -6.17 3.83
N ASP A 23 -11.07 -5.88 4.43
CA ASP A 23 -10.82 -6.07 5.86
C ASP A 23 -10.94 -4.80 6.70
N GLY A 24 -11.38 -3.68 6.12
CA GLY A 24 -11.73 -2.46 6.83
C GLY A 24 -12.80 -2.68 7.89
N LYS A 25 -12.79 -1.87 8.94
CA LYS A 25 -13.66 -2.04 10.12
C LYS A 25 -14.85 -1.10 10.13
N ALA A 26 -15.01 -0.30 9.09
CA ALA A 26 -16.12 0.64 8.93
C ALA A 26 -16.68 0.54 7.51
N ASP A 27 -17.97 0.90 7.36
CA ASP A 27 -18.59 1.02 6.06
C ASP A 27 -18.10 2.26 5.31
N MET A 28 -18.30 2.26 4.00
CA MET A 28 -17.87 3.35 3.12
C MET A 28 -18.49 4.70 3.49
N ASP A 29 -19.72 4.71 4.02
CA ASP A 29 -20.38 5.94 4.44
C ASP A 29 -19.69 6.56 5.65
N SER A 30 -19.41 5.75 6.66
CA SER A 30 -18.68 6.17 7.85
C SER A 30 -17.28 6.71 7.50
N MET A 31 -16.59 6.05 6.58
CA MET A 31 -15.28 6.51 6.10
C MET A 31 -15.39 7.82 5.31
N ALA A 32 -16.40 7.97 4.46
CA ALA A 32 -16.64 9.20 3.70
C ALA A 32 -16.98 10.39 4.60
N ASP A 33 -17.90 10.20 5.56
CA ASP A 33 -18.29 11.23 6.50
C ASP A 33 -17.11 11.69 7.37
N ALA A 34 -16.27 10.75 7.80
CA ALA A 34 -15.06 11.04 8.56
C ALA A 34 -14.01 11.78 7.70
N ALA A 35 -13.84 11.42 6.43
CA ALA A 35 -12.96 12.14 5.52
C ALA A 35 -13.40 13.61 5.33
N VAL A 36 -14.70 13.84 5.14
CA VAL A 36 -15.26 15.19 5.05
C VAL A 36 -15.07 15.96 6.36
N ALA A 37 -15.36 15.32 7.50
CA ALA A 37 -15.19 15.95 8.83
C ALA A 37 -13.72 16.28 9.12
N ALA A 38 -12.78 15.48 8.63
CA ALA A 38 -11.33 15.73 8.71
C ALA A 38 -10.83 16.80 7.71
N GLY A 39 -11.71 17.37 6.89
CA GLY A 39 -11.36 18.39 5.91
C GLY A 39 -10.60 17.87 4.69
N MET A 40 -10.71 16.57 4.38
CA MET A 40 -10.09 16.01 3.18
C MET A 40 -10.68 16.65 1.92
N ARG A 41 -9.79 17.04 0.99
CA ARG A 41 -10.14 17.56 -0.33
C ARG A 41 -10.18 16.46 -1.37
N ILE A 42 -9.41 15.42 -1.16
CA ILE A 42 -9.37 14.24 -2.03
C ILE A 42 -9.31 13.00 -1.14
N TYR A 43 -10.25 12.10 -1.33
CA TYR A 43 -10.31 10.84 -0.62
C TYR A 43 -10.48 9.67 -1.59
N GLY A 44 -9.56 8.73 -1.56
CA GLY A 44 -9.61 7.53 -2.39
C GLY A 44 -9.94 6.30 -1.56
N PHE A 45 -10.98 5.58 -1.94
CA PHE A 45 -11.21 4.22 -1.49
C PHE A 45 -10.28 3.29 -2.28
N SER A 46 -9.60 2.37 -1.62
CA SER A 46 -8.71 1.41 -2.26
C SER A 46 -8.73 0.06 -1.53
N PRO A 47 -9.89 -0.59 -1.45
CA PRO A 47 -9.97 -1.89 -0.81
C PRO A 47 -9.01 -2.88 -1.47
N HIS A 48 -8.60 -3.92 -0.71
CA HIS A 48 -7.86 -5.04 -1.27
C HIS A 48 -8.61 -5.66 -2.44
N SER A 49 -7.91 -5.89 -3.53
CA SER A 49 -8.48 -6.47 -4.76
C SER A 49 -9.01 -7.89 -4.56
N PRO A 50 -9.91 -8.36 -5.42
CA PRO A 50 -10.11 -9.81 -5.53
C PRO A 50 -8.80 -10.51 -5.85
N ILE A 51 -8.63 -11.72 -5.32
CA ILE A 51 -7.49 -12.59 -5.64
C ILE A 51 -7.95 -14.00 -6.00
N CYS A 52 -7.07 -14.75 -6.69
CA CYS A 52 -7.40 -16.08 -7.20
C CYS A 52 -7.20 -17.21 -6.17
N ILE A 53 -6.84 -16.85 -4.94
CA ILE A 53 -6.67 -17.77 -3.80
C ILE A 53 -7.60 -17.38 -2.65
N PRO A 54 -7.94 -18.29 -1.72
CA PRO A 54 -8.73 -17.93 -0.56
C PRO A 54 -8.04 -16.89 0.33
N SER A 55 -8.75 -15.82 0.66
CA SER A 55 -8.30 -14.80 1.61
C SER A 55 -9.46 -14.22 2.39
N PRO A 56 -9.32 -14.03 3.71
CA PRO A 56 -10.34 -13.34 4.51
C PRO A 56 -10.25 -11.81 4.42
N CYS A 57 -9.17 -11.27 3.83
CA CYS A 57 -8.90 -9.84 3.80
C CYS A 57 -9.28 -9.18 2.47
N ASN A 58 -9.35 -9.95 1.39
CA ASN A 58 -9.57 -9.44 0.05
C ASN A 58 -11.06 -9.36 -0.32
N MET A 59 -11.40 -8.39 -1.16
CA MET A 59 -12.72 -8.25 -1.76
C MET A 59 -13.09 -9.51 -2.56
N LYS A 60 -14.36 -9.88 -2.59
CA LYS A 60 -14.85 -10.91 -3.52
C LYS A 60 -15.01 -10.33 -4.92
N ALA A 61 -14.83 -11.15 -5.93
CA ALA A 61 -14.99 -10.72 -7.32
C ALA A 61 -16.39 -10.14 -7.62
N ASP A 62 -17.42 -10.72 -7.02
CA ASP A 62 -18.82 -10.28 -7.19
C ASP A 62 -19.12 -8.94 -6.49
N ASP A 63 -18.24 -8.49 -5.59
CA ASP A 63 -18.40 -7.23 -4.86
C ASP A 63 -17.76 -6.03 -5.60
N VAL A 64 -17.03 -6.25 -6.69
CA VAL A 64 -16.35 -5.17 -7.44
C VAL A 64 -17.33 -4.16 -8.04
N GLU A 65 -18.38 -4.65 -8.72
CA GLU A 65 -19.39 -3.76 -9.29
C GLU A 65 -20.20 -3.03 -8.23
N PRO A 66 -20.70 -3.68 -7.15
CA PRO A 66 -21.27 -3.01 -5.98
C PRO A 66 -20.36 -1.92 -5.38
N TYR A 67 -19.06 -2.21 -5.21
CA TYR A 67 -18.09 -1.26 -4.70
C TYR A 67 -18.01 0.00 -5.59
N LEU A 68 -17.82 -0.17 -6.89
CA LEU A 68 -17.73 0.94 -7.84
C LEU A 68 -19.02 1.78 -7.87
N ALA A 69 -20.18 1.13 -7.84
CA ALA A 69 -21.46 1.82 -7.76
C ALA A 69 -21.60 2.63 -6.45
N ARG A 70 -21.08 2.09 -5.35
CA ARG A 70 -21.10 2.77 -4.05
C ARG A 70 -20.19 4.01 -4.04
N VAL A 71 -18.98 3.93 -4.60
CA VAL A 71 -18.12 5.11 -4.73
C VAL A 71 -18.83 6.22 -5.52
N ALA A 72 -19.46 5.88 -6.64
CA ALA A 72 -20.18 6.84 -7.46
C ALA A 72 -21.38 7.48 -6.73
N GLU A 73 -22.07 6.71 -5.90
CA GLU A 73 -23.17 7.22 -5.05
C GLU A 73 -22.65 8.20 -3.99
N ILE A 74 -21.59 7.83 -3.27
CA ILE A 74 -20.95 8.67 -2.24
C ILE A 74 -20.44 9.98 -2.87
N ALA A 75 -19.77 9.90 -4.02
CA ALA A 75 -19.29 11.09 -4.73
C ALA A 75 -20.44 12.06 -5.09
N ARG A 76 -21.60 11.53 -5.51
CA ARG A 76 -22.79 12.36 -5.77
C ARG A 76 -23.37 12.96 -4.49
N ARG A 77 -23.49 12.18 -3.43
CA ARG A 77 -24.05 12.61 -2.14
C ARG A 77 -23.21 13.73 -1.51
N HIS A 78 -21.91 13.63 -1.62
CA HIS A 78 -20.95 14.59 -1.05
C HIS A 78 -20.47 15.66 -2.05
N ALA A 79 -21.13 15.84 -3.19
CA ALA A 79 -20.70 16.79 -4.23
C ALA A 79 -20.54 18.23 -3.73
N ALA A 80 -21.29 18.66 -2.71
CA ALA A 80 -21.20 19.98 -2.09
C ALA A 80 -20.20 20.07 -0.91
N SER A 81 -19.59 18.97 -0.48
CA SER A 81 -18.68 18.94 0.69
C SER A 81 -17.31 19.56 0.42
N GLY A 82 -16.94 19.68 -0.86
CA GLY A 82 -15.59 20.08 -1.27
C GLY A 82 -14.57 18.92 -1.23
N CYS A 83 -14.96 17.72 -0.83
CA CYS A 83 -14.15 16.51 -0.93
C CYS A 83 -14.46 15.74 -2.23
N ARG A 84 -13.42 15.44 -3.00
CA ARG A 84 -13.52 14.59 -4.19
C ARG A 84 -13.25 13.15 -3.82
N PHE A 85 -14.22 12.25 -4.07
CA PHE A 85 -14.10 10.83 -3.84
C PHE A 85 -13.64 10.11 -5.11
N LEU A 86 -12.70 9.17 -4.96
CA LEU A 86 -12.09 8.41 -6.05
C LEU A 86 -12.24 6.91 -5.81
N ALA A 87 -12.46 6.17 -6.90
CA ALA A 87 -12.46 4.71 -6.92
C ALA A 87 -11.06 4.19 -7.23
N GLY A 88 -10.35 3.76 -6.23
CA GLY A 88 -9.06 3.05 -6.35
C GLY A 88 -9.19 1.57 -6.02
N MET A 89 -8.09 0.88 -6.05
CA MET A 89 -7.98 -0.50 -5.57
C MET A 89 -6.52 -0.79 -5.21
N GLU A 90 -6.30 -1.42 -4.05
CA GLU A 90 -5.01 -1.98 -3.72
C GLU A 90 -4.93 -3.40 -4.28
N ILE A 91 -4.10 -3.57 -5.30
CA ILE A 91 -4.05 -4.80 -6.09
C ILE A 91 -2.83 -5.62 -5.70
N ASP A 92 -3.11 -6.81 -5.17
CA ASP A 92 -2.09 -7.80 -4.86
C ASP A 92 -1.44 -8.35 -6.13
N TYR A 93 -0.11 -8.51 -6.09
CA TYR A 93 0.63 -9.16 -7.15
C TYR A 93 0.88 -10.64 -6.83
N LEU A 94 0.19 -11.52 -7.54
CA LEU A 94 0.36 -12.97 -7.48
C LEU A 94 0.90 -13.52 -8.83
N GLY A 95 1.80 -12.75 -9.46
CA GLY A 95 2.32 -13.06 -10.79
C GLY A 95 1.66 -12.26 -11.91
N PRO A 96 2.16 -12.40 -13.16
CA PRO A 96 1.73 -11.57 -14.29
C PRO A 96 0.26 -11.78 -14.68
N GLU A 97 -0.28 -12.98 -14.45
CA GLU A 97 -1.69 -13.30 -14.74
C GLU A 97 -2.65 -12.71 -13.70
N TRP A 98 -2.16 -12.41 -12.49
CA TRP A 98 -2.95 -11.85 -11.40
C TRP A 98 -2.19 -10.77 -10.66
N GLY A 99 -2.20 -9.59 -11.22
CA GLY A 99 -1.53 -8.39 -10.70
C GLY A 99 -2.06 -7.14 -11.38
N PRO A 100 -1.62 -5.94 -10.98
CA PRO A 100 -2.13 -4.67 -11.47
C PRO A 100 -2.09 -4.52 -12.99
N GLY A 101 -1.12 -5.15 -13.64
CA GLY A 101 -0.93 -5.14 -15.10
C GLY A 101 -1.78 -6.14 -15.87
N SER A 102 -2.52 -7.04 -15.21
CA SER A 102 -3.35 -8.03 -15.88
C SER A 102 -4.53 -7.41 -16.61
N GLU A 103 -5.07 -8.12 -17.61
CA GLU A 103 -6.21 -7.65 -18.39
C GLU A 103 -7.43 -7.38 -17.52
N TYR A 104 -7.67 -8.24 -16.52
CA TYR A 104 -8.79 -8.07 -15.58
C TYR A 104 -8.74 -6.72 -14.89
N PHE A 105 -7.66 -6.39 -14.19
CA PHE A 105 -7.58 -5.14 -13.45
C PHE A 105 -7.47 -3.91 -14.35
N ARG A 106 -6.88 -4.04 -15.54
CA ARG A 106 -6.85 -2.95 -16.52
C ARG A 106 -8.24 -2.62 -17.09
N SER A 107 -9.14 -3.59 -17.18
CA SER A 107 -10.51 -3.39 -17.67
C SER A 107 -11.42 -2.69 -16.68
N LEU A 108 -11.08 -2.68 -15.38
CA LEU A 108 -11.91 -2.04 -14.36
C LEU A 108 -11.85 -0.51 -14.48
N PRO A 109 -13.00 0.19 -14.37
CA PRO A 109 -13.06 1.65 -14.45
C PRO A 109 -12.60 2.32 -13.16
N LEU A 110 -11.38 2.03 -12.71
CA LEU A 110 -10.74 2.62 -11.55
C LEU A 110 -10.11 3.96 -11.89
N ASP A 111 -10.19 4.92 -10.97
CA ASP A 111 -9.50 6.20 -11.07
C ASP A 111 -7.97 6.03 -10.92
N TYR A 112 -7.53 5.11 -10.04
CA TYR A 112 -6.13 4.77 -9.80
C TYR A 112 -5.98 3.35 -9.25
N ARG A 113 -4.74 2.85 -9.29
CA ARG A 113 -4.35 1.52 -8.79
C ARG A 113 -3.14 1.63 -7.90
N ILE A 114 -3.17 0.96 -6.74
CA ILE A 114 -2.02 0.75 -5.87
C ILE A 114 -1.53 -0.68 -6.13
N GLY A 115 -0.24 -0.85 -6.40
CA GLY A 115 0.37 -2.17 -6.51
C GLY A 115 1.03 -2.57 -5.19
N SER A 116 0.69 -3.75 -4.67
CA SER A 116 1.19 -4.24 -3.36
C SER A 116 1.55 -5.72 -3.41
N VAL A 117 2.42 -6.13 -2.49
CA VAL A 117 2.80 -7.53 -2.27
C VAL A 117 2.49 -7.88 -0.82
N HIS A 118 1.42 -8.65 -0.61
CA HIS A 118 1.06 -9.21 0.70
C HIS A 118 1.23 -10.73 0.74
N PHE A 119 1.27 -11.37 -0.41
CA PHE A 119 1.38 -12.82 -0.57
C PHE A 119 2.65 -13.14 -1.35
N ILE A 120 3.39 -14.14 -0.88
CA ILE A 120 4.55 -14.67 -1.59
C ILE A 120 4.43 -16.18 -1.72
N PRO A 121 4.97 -16.80 -2.78
CA PRO A 121 5.00 -18.26 -2.88
C PRO A 121 5.94 -18.85 -1.81
N ASP A 122 5.52 -19.94 -1.20
CA ASP A 122 6.42 -20.81 -0.45
C ASP A 122 7.29 -21.66 -1.41
N GLN A 123 8.12 -22.57 -0.86
CA GLN A 123 8.98 -23.43 -1.68
C GLN A 123 8.21 -24.45 -2.53
N SER A 124 6.90 -24.63 -2.31
CA SER A 124 6.02 -25.47 -3.15
C SER A 124 5.31 -24.67 -4.25
N GLY A 125 5.37 -23.34 -4.18
CA GLY A 125 4.66 -22.43 -5.07
C GLY A 125 3.27 -22.01 -4.56
N GLU A 126 2.88 -22.40 -3.35
CA GLU A 126 1.65 -21.95 -2.73
C GLU A 126 1.83 -20.50 -2.22
N TYR A 127 0.90 -19.62 -2.58
CA TYR A 127 0.94 -18.23 -2.13
C TYR A 127 0.46 -18.10 -0.68
N ILE A 128 1.32 -17.56 0.17
CA ILE A 128 1.11 -17.40 1.60
C ILE A 128 1.09 -15.91 1.93
N ASP A 129 0.05 -15.47 2.63
CA ASP A 129 -0.03 -14.13 3.20
C ASP A 129 1.06 -13.94 4.27
N ILE A 130 1.95 -12.98 4.06
CA ILE A 130 3.05 -12.62 4.97
C ILE A 130 2.80 -11.31 5.73
N ASP A 131 1.63 -10.69 5.52
CA ASP A 131 1.21 -9.50 6.25
C ASP A 131 0.44 -9.86 7.54
N GLY A 132 -0.25 -8.90 8.09
CA GLY A 132 -1.05 -9.05 9.29
C GLY A 132 -0.23 -9.01 10.58
N ASN A 133 -0.78 -9.61 11.66
CA ASN A 133 -0.13 -9.58 12.96
C ASN A 133 1.03 -10.58 13.06
N PHE A 134 1.97 -10.26 13.95
CA PHE A 134 3.21 -11.04 14.12
C PHE A 134 2.96 -12.50 14.56
N GLU A 135 1.93 -12.77 15.36
CA GLU A 135 1.61 -14.13 15.79
C GLU A 135 1.22 -15.01 14.58
N SER A 136 0.37 -14.50 13.70
CA SER A 136 0.01 -15.17 12.45
C SER A 136 1.22 -15.37 11.54
N PHE A 137 2.04 -14.33 11.37
CA PHE A 137 3.28 -14.40 10.60
C PHE A 137 4.22 -15.48 11.15
N SER A 138 4.48 -15.48 12.46
CA SER A 138 5.38 -16.44 13.11
C SER A 138 4.91 -17.89 12.93
N ARG A 139 3.59 -18.14 12.99
CA ARG A 139 3.02 -19.44 12.70
C ARG A 139 3.27 -19.86 11.24
N LYS A 140 2.99 -18.97 10.28
CA LYS A 140 3.20 -19.20 8.85
C LYS A 140 4.68 -19.46 8.51
N MET A 141 5.61 -18.79 9.22
CA MET A 141 7.04 -19.07 9.11
C MET A 141 7.37 -20.55 9.35
N SER A 142 6.77 -21.15 10.37
CA SER A 142 7.00 -22.53 10.73
C SER A 142 6.27 -23.51 9.80
N GLU A 143 5.03 -23.19 9.41
CA GLU A 143 4.14 -24.06 8.63
C GLU A 143 4.53 -24.11 7.15
N HIS A 144 4.92 -22.97 6.55
CA HIS A 144 5.11 -22.82 5.11
C HIS A 144 6.56 -22.51 4.71
N PHE A 145 7.32 -21.81 5.54
CA PHE A 145 8.65 -21.33 5.16
C PHE A 145 9.80 -22.04 5.89
N ARG A 146 9.53 -23.11 6.66
CA ARG A 146 10.54 -23.88 7.42
C ARG A 146 11.41 -23.00 8.35
N GLY A 147 10.89 -21.86 8.78
CA GLY A 147 11.63 -20.88 9.57
C GLY A 147 12.66 -20.06 8.79
N ASP A 148 12.71 -20.18 7.47
CA ASP A 148 13.68 -19.47 6.62
C ASP A 148 13.21 -18.04 6.31
N ILE A 149 13.60 -17.10 7.16
CA ILE A 149 13.25 -15.67 7.01
C ILE A 149 13.99 -15.02 5.84
N GLU A 150 15.18 -15.50 5.49
CA GLU A 150 15.92 -14.95 4.35
C GLU A 150 15.17 -15.27 3.05
N TYR A 151 14.65 -16.48 2.90
CA TYR A 151 13.79 -16.83 1.77
C TYR A 151 12.58 -15.91 1.65
N VAL A 152 11.91 -15.60 2.77
CA VAL A 152 10.72 -14.70 2.78
C VAL A 152 11.11 -13.31 2.30
N VAL A 153 12.21 -12.75 2.80
CA VAL A 153 12.70 -11.42 2.39
C VAL A 153 13.11 -11.39 0.93
N GLU A 154 13.89 -12.39 0.47
CA GLU A 154 14.31 -12.51 -0.93
C GLU A 154 13.12 -12.60 -1.88
N THR A 155 12.15 -13.46 -1.54
CA THR A 155 10.96 -13.68 -2.35
C THR A 155 10.07 -12.45 -2.42
N PHE A 156 9.89 -11.74 -1.29
CA PHE A 156 9.17 -10.47 -1.27
C PHE A 156 9.78 -9.42 -2.22
N TYR A 157 11.09 -9.21 -2.14
CA TYR A 157 11.75 -8.24 -3.03
C TYR A 157 11.81 -8.73 -4.48
N SER A 158 11.94 -10.04 -4.71
CA SER A 158 11.85 -10.60 -6.07
C SER A 158 10.49 -10.32 -6.69
N GLN A 159 9.42 -10.61 -5.95
CA GLN A 159 8.05 -10.39 -6.41
C GLN A 159 7.72 -8.91 -6.60
N SER A 160 8.24 -8.05 -5.70
CA SER A 160 8.11 -6.60 -5.83
C SER A 160 8.80 -6.06 -7.09
N ARG A 161 9.98 -6.59 -7.45
CA ARG A 161 10.66 -6.26 -8.72
C ARG A 161 9.86 -6.71 -9.94
N GLU A 162 9.29 -7.91 -9.89
CA GLU A 162 8.45 -8.42 -10.98
C GLU A 162 7.18 -7.58 -11.16
N MET A 163 6.51 -7.20 -10.06
CA MET A 163 5.36 -6.30 -10.08
C MET A 163 5.72 -4.96 -10.70
N LEU A 164 6.83 -4.35 -10.26
CA LEU A 164 7.29 -3.08 -10.80
C LEU A 164 7.56 -3.15 -12.30
N LYS A 165 8.21 -4.23 -12.75
CA LYS A 165 8.47 -4.49 -14.17
C LYS A 165 7.19 -4.72 -14.99
N ALA A 166 6.21 -5.43 -14.43
CA ALA A 166 4.92 -5.67 -15.08
C ALA A 166 4.08 -4.39 -15.19
N GLY A 167 4.23 -3.47 -14.23
CA GLY A 167 3.52 -2.20 -14.21
C GLY A 167 2.00 -2.34 -14.07
N GLY A 168 1.27 -1.33 -14.58
CA GLY A 168 -0.21 -1.33 -14.56
C GLY A 168 -0.81 -0.71 -13.29
N PHE A 169 -0.01 -0.04 -12.48
CA PHE A 169 -0.44 0.70 -11.29
C PHE A 169 0.13 2.12 -11.29
N ASP A 170 -0.50 2.98 -10.49
CA ASP A 170 -0.18 4.40 -10.39
C ASP A 170 0.66 4.72 -9.15
N ILE A 171 0.49 3.92 -8.09
CA ILE A 171 1.13 4.09 -6.79
C ILE A 171 1.73 2.76 -6.37
N LEU A 172 3.00 2.76 -5.97
CA LEU A 172 3.62 1.62 -5.29
C LEU A 172 3.30 1.69 -3.80
N GLY A 173 2.56 0.70 -3.30
CA GLY A 173 2.21 0.56 -1.88
C GLY A 173 3.43 0.16 -1.05
N HIS A 174 3.47 0.58 0.20
CA HIS A 174 4.38 0.20 1.31
C HIS A 174 5.57 -0.71 0.94
N LEU A 175 6.46 -0.20 0.11
CA LEU A 175 7.51 -0.92 -0.65
C LEU A 175 8.48 -1.80 0.17
N ASP A 176 8.57 -1.62 1.49
CA ASP A 176 9.42 -2.40 2.41
C ASP A 176 8.60 -3.06 3.53
N LYS A 177 7.33 -3.36 3.27
CA LYS A 177 6.36 -3.90 4.23
C LYS A 177 6.88 -5.14 4.98
N VAL A 178 7.58 -6.03 4.28
CA VAL A 178 8.16 -7.24 4.85
C VAL A 178 9.06 -6.96 6.06
N GLY A 179 9.74 -5.82 6.09
CA GLY A 179 10.67 -5.44 7.15
C GLY A 179 10.06 -5.39 8.55
N GLN A 180 8.76 -5.11 8.67
CA GLN A 180 8.10 -5.10 9.98
C GLN A 180 8.09 -6.49 10.62
N ASN A 181 7.49 -7.46 9.96
CA ASN A 181 7.35 -8.81 10.50
C ASN A 181 8.70 -9.56 10.51
N ALA A 182 9.54 -9.35 9.49
CA ALA A 182 10.90 -9.90 9.47
C ALA A 182 11.74 -9.36 10.62
N GLY A 183 11.65 -8.06 10.93
CA GLY A 183 12.36 -7.44 12.05
C GLY A 183 11.92 -7.93 13.42
N TYR A 184 10.63 -8.29 13.58
CA TYR A 184 10.15 -8.94 14.80
C TYR A 184 10.59 -10.41 14.89
N TYR A 185 10.62 -11.13 13.77
CA TYR A 185 11.00 -12.53 13.73
C TYR A 185 12.51 -12.73 13.94
N ALA A 186 13.32 -11.91 13.30
CA ALA A 186 14.78 -11.92 13.40
C ALA A 186 15.29 -10.49 13.69
N PRO A 187 15.34 -10.08 14.97
CA PRO A 187 15.78 -8.74 15.34
C PRO A 187 17.14 -8.38 14.76
N GLY A 188 17.22 -7.23 14.09
CA GLY A 188 18.42 -6.75 13.41
C GLY A 188 18.57 -7.21 11.95
N ILE A 189 17.67 -8.02 11.41
CA ILE A 189 17.74 -8.50 10.02
C ILE A 189 17.82 -7.33 9.01
N GLU A 190 17.08 -6.26 9.23
CA GLU A 190 17.07 -5.07 8.37
C GLU A 190 18.44 -4.34 8.34
N ASP A 191 19.31 -4.62 9.30
CA ASP A 191 20.67 -4.08 9.36
C ASP A 191 21.73 -5.01 8.75
N GLY A 192 21.35 -6.24 8.44
CA GLY A 192 22.17 -7.22 7.76
C GLY A 192 22.50 -6.79 6.32
N SER A 193 23.71 -7.13 5.86
CA SER A 193 24.17 -6.76 4.50
C SER A 193 23.30 -7.34 3.40
N HIS A 194 22.76 -8.54 3.60
CA HIS A 194 21.90 -9.20 2.61
C HIS A 194 20.57 -8.46 2.45
N TYR A 195 19.85 -8.19 3.55
CA TYR A 195 18.60 -7.42 3.50
C TYR A 195 18.81 -6.04 2.86
N ARG A 196 19.88 -5.33 3.29
CA ARG A 196 20.20 -4.01 2.72
C ARG A 196 20.45 -4.06 1.23
N ALA A 197 21.17 -5.08 0.74
CA ALA A 197 21.44 -5.22 -0.69
C ALA A 197 20.13 -5.38 -1.49
N LEU A 198 19.19 -6.22 -1.01
CA LEU A 198 17.90 -6.43 -1.65
C LEU A 198 17.04 -5.14 -1.65
N ALA A 199 16.97 -4.46 -0.51
CA ALA A 199 16.22 -3.21 -0.39
C ALA A 199 16.83 -2.09 -1.25
N ASP A 200 18.15 -1.95 -1.24
CA ASP A 200 18.87 -0.93 -2.01
C ASP A 200 18.76 -1.16 -3.52
N GLU A 201 18.81 -2.41 -3.97
CA GLU A 201 18.54 -2.79 -5.36
C GLU A 201 17.11 -2.40 -5.77
N PHE A 202 16.12 -2.78 -4.96
CA PHE A 202 14.73 -2.47 -5.26
C PHE A 202 14.46 -0.97 -5.28
N ILE A 203 15.00 -0.21 -4.31
CA ILE A 203 14.91 1.26 -4.28
C ILE A 203 15.55 1.87 -5.53
N GLY A 204 16.68 1.34 -6.01
CA GLY A 204 17.30 1.76 -7.27
C GLY A 204 16.33 1.60 -8.46
N LEU A 205 15.67 0.45 -8.56
CA LEU A 205 14.68 0.20 -9.62
C LEU A 205 13.45 1.12 -9.50
N VAL A 206 12.98 1.40 -8.29
CA VAL A 206 11.89 2.37 -8.03
C VAL A 206 12.27 3.76 -8.51
N ILE A 207 13.48 4.23 -8.22
CA ILE A 207 14.01 5.52 -8.70
C ILE A 207 14.03 5.56 -10.23
N ASP A 208 14.57 4.53 -10.85
CA ASP A 208 14.70 4.45 -12.32
C ASP A 208 13.33 4.37 -13.03
N SER A 209 12.34 3.78 -12.39
CA SER A 209 10.99 3.62 -12.95
C SER A 209 10.19 4.92 -13.02
N GLY A 210 10.49 5.89 -12.15
CA GLY A 210 9.73 7.13 -12.00
C GLY A 210 8.32 6.93 -11.41
N ILE A 211 8.00 5.76 -10.87
CA ILE A 211 6.70 5.47 -10.24
C ILE A 211 6.48 6.36 -9.01
N THR A 212 5.23 6.75 -8.78
CA THR A 212 4.84 7.36 -7.50
C THR A 212 4.84 6.30 -6.40
N ILE A 213 5.44 6.61 -5.27
CA ILE A 213 5.40 5.74 -4.08
C ILE A 213 4.57 6.39 -2.98
N GLU A 214 4.05 5.58 -2.07
CA GLU A 214 3.46 6.11 -0.85
C GLU A 214 4.45 6.11 0.31
N LEU A 215 4.37 7.15 1.16
CA LEU A 215 4.80 7.12 2.54
C LEU A 215 3.59 6.73 3.38
N ASN A 216 3.49 5.45 3.70
CA ASN A 216 2.37 4.85 4.41
C ASN A 216 2.50 5.06 5.91
N THR A 217 1.47 5.60 6.55
CA THR A 217 1.52 5.99 7.97
C THR A 217 0.86 4.99 8.92
N LYS A 218 0.20 3.94 8.43
CA LYS A 218 -0.56 2.96 9.22
C LYS A 218 0.20 2.40 10.42
N ALA A 219 1.46 2.03 10.20
CA ALA A 219 2.27 1.39 11.20
C ALA A 219 2.90 2.36 12.22
N ARG A 220 2.86 3.68 11.96
CA ARG A 220 3.59 4.66 12.78
C ARG A 220 3.16 4.67 14.23
N THR A 221 1.86 4.80 14.49
CA THR A 221 1.33 4.89 15.84
C THR A 221 1.57 3.62 16.67
N ARG A 222 1.47 2.44 16.05
CA ARG A 222 1.53 1.15 16.75
C ARG A 222 2.92 0.54 16.78
N HIS A 223 3.70 0.74 15.72
CA HIS A 223 4.98 0.06 15.49
C HIS A 223 6.15 1.04 15.34
N GLY A 224 5.92 2.35 15.43
CA GLY A 224 6.95 3.37 15.36
C GLY A 224 7.62 3.53 13.98
N ARG A 225 7.02 2.98 12.90
CA ARG A 225 7.63 3.02 11.57
C ARG A 225 6.68 3.49 10.49
N PHE A 226 7.23 4.08 9.45
CA PHE A 226 6.59 4.31 8.16
C PHE A 226 6.98 3.23 7.15
N PHE A 227 6.24 3.14 6.04
CA PHE A 227 6.67 2.40 4.85
C PHE A 227 6.74 3.36 3.64
N PRO A 228 7.90 3.54 3.02
CA PRO A 228 9.19 2.97 3.41
C PRO A 228 9.72 3.51 4.75
N GLY A 229 10.57 2.72 5.39
CA GLY A 229 11.28 3.13 6.59
C GLY A 229 12.07 4.42 6.39
N GLU A 230 12.15 5.27 7.42
CA GLU A 230 12.75 6.61 7.35
C GLU A 230 14.19 6.62 6.78
N ARG A 231 14.93 5.50 6.96
CA ARG A 231 16.31 5.36 6.43
C ARG A 231 16.42 5.49 4.91
N TYR A 232 15.34 5.21 4.18
CA TYR A 232 15.31 5.23 2.71
C TYR A 232 14.86 6.57 2.14
N LEU A 233 14.14 7.37 2.92
CA LEU A 233 13.55 8.63 2.48
C LEU A 233 14.57 9.65 1.94
N PRO A 234 15.76 9.85 2.56
CA PRO A 234 16.74 10.80 2.02
C PRO A 234 17.15 10.48 0.57
N ARG A 235 17.44 9.21 0.26
CA ARG A 235 17.82 8.76 -1.08
C ARG A 235 16.68 8.97 -2.10
N LEU A 236 15.45 8.64 -1.71
CA LEU A 236 14.26 8.77 -2.56
C LEU A 236 13.94 10.26 -2.85
N VAL A 237 14.01 11.11 -1.82
CA VAL A 237 13.81 12.56 -1.97
C VAL A 237 14.92 13.19 -2.81
N GLU A 238 16.19 12.83 -2.58
CA GLU A 238 17.33 13.33 -3.36
C GLU A 238 17.22 12.96 -4.85
N ALA A 239 16.78 11.74 -5.14
CA ALA A 239 16.53 11.27 -6.50
C ALA A 239 15.30 11.93 -7.16
N GLY A 240 14.47 12.65 -6.41
CA GLY A 240 13.28 13.33 -6.94
C GLY A 240 12.09 12.41 -7.17
N VAL A 241 12.04 11.27 -6.46
CA VAL A 241 10.88 10.37 -6.51
C VAL A 241 9.64 11.09 -6.01
N ASN A 242 8.51 10.92 -6.71
CA ASN A 242 7.25 11.44 -6.26
C ASN A 242 6.73 10.61 -5.08
N ILE A 243 6.68 11.21 -3.89
CA ILE A 243 6.26 10.56 -2.65
C ILE A 243 4.96 11.20 -2.18
N ILE A 244 3.92 10.39 -2.05
CA ILE A 244 2.62 10.79 -1.50
C ILE A 244 2.44 10.25 -0.10
N VAL A 245 1.66 10.93 0.75
CA VAL A 245 1.40 10.49 2.13
C VAL A 245 0.03 9.84 2.19
N ASN A 246 -0.01 8.55 2.49
CA ASN A 246 -1.24 7.77 2.63
C ASN A 246 -1.38 7.18 4.03
N SER A 247 -2.62 7.09 4.49
CA SER A 247 -2.92 6.59 5.84
C SER A 247 -3.13 5.08 5.91
N ASP A 248 -3.51 4.43 4.81
CA ASP A 248 -3.91 3.02 4.79
C ASP A 248 -4.92 2.72 5.90
N ALA A 249 -5.94 3.61 5.98
CA ALA A 249 -6.90 3.64 7.08
C ALA A 249 -7.89 2.50 6.97
N HIS A 250 -8.08 1.75 8.07
CA HIS A 250 -9.08 0.69 8.21
C HIS A 250 -10.22 1.10 9.14
N THR A 251 -10.14 2.27 9.74
CA THR A 251 -11.16 2.90 10.58
C THR A 251 -11.21 4.40 10.32
N PRO A 252 -12.31 5.09 10.62
CA PRO A 252 -12.42 6.54 10.50
C PRO A 252 -11.29 7.33 11.19
N GLU A 253 -10.89 6.90 12.38
CA GLU A 253 -9.83 7.54 13.16
C GLU A 253 -8.45 7.41 12.50
N GLY A 254 -8.28 6.38 11.69
CA GLY A 254 -7.03 6.12 10.96
C GLY A 254 -6.75 7.11 9.83
N ILE A 255 -7.77 7.81 9.32
CA ILE A 255 -7.67 8.65 8.11
C ILE A 255 -6.55 9.70 8.21
N THR A 256 -6.38 10.31 9.38
CA THR A 256 -5.38 11.37 9.62
C THR A 256 -4.16 10.90 10.42
N ALA A 257 -4.11 9.62 10.81
CA ALA A 257 -3.08 9.12 11.71
C ALA A 257 -1.66 9.36 11.18
N SER A 258 -0.82 10.03 11.99
CA SER A 258 0.61 10.33 11.74
C SER A 258 0.93 11.05 10.43
N ARG A 259 -0.06 11.63 9.74
CA ARG A 259 0.13 12.29 8.44
C ARG A 259 0.93 13.58 8.56
N ASP A 260 0.67 14.40 9.59
CA ASP A 260 1.41 15.65 9.82
C ASP A 260 2.89 15.38 10.08
N GLU A 261 3.20 14.31 10.80
CA GLU A 261 4.57 13.87 11.03
C GLU A 261 5.25 13.44 9.73
N ALA A 262 4.55 12.67 8.89
CA ALA A 262 5.06 12.24 7.59
C ALA A 262 5.36 13.44 6.67
N PHE A 263 4.47 14.42 6.59
CA PHE A 263 4.70 15.64 5.83
C PHE A 263 5.87 16.45 6.38
N ALA A 264 5.97 16.60 7.72
CA ALA A 264 7.08 17.33 8.34
C ALA A 264 8.45 16.68 8.02
N ILE A 265 8.54 15.36 8.02
CA ILE A 265 9.76 14.63 7.61
C ILE A 265 10.10 14.94 6.14
N LEU A 266 9.13 14.83 5.23
CA LEU A 266 9.36 15.10 3.81
C LEU A 266 9.78 16.56 3.56
N ASP A 267 9.17 17.52 4.26
CA ASP A 267 9.54 18.93 4.16
C ASP A 267 10.97 19.19 4.65
N SER A 268 11.32 18.59 5.79
CA SER A 268 12.69 18.68 6.34
C SER A 268 13.73 18.14 5.38
N LEU A 269 13.43 17.04 4.68
CA LEU A 269 14.34 16.45 3.70
C LEU A 269 14.43 17.31 2.43
N LYS A 270 13.32 17.86 1.94
CA LYS A 270 13.28 18.75 0.78
C LYS A 270 14.01 20.07 1.03
N ALA A 271 13.94 20.60 2.25
CA ALA A 271 14.62 21.86 2.63
C ALA A 271 16.15 21.73 2.72
N ARG A 272 16.69 20.51 2.78
CA ARG A 272 18.14 20.22 2.81
C ARG A 272 18.75 20.06 1.41
N LYS A 273 17.92 20.03 0.38
CA LYS A 273 18.27 19.90 -1.02
C LYS A 273 18.50 21.29 -1.65
#